data_df5663ea5d9d1845d86abcdb2b5e4413
#
_entry.id   df5663ea5d9d1845d86abcdb2b5e4413
#
_cell.length_a   1.000
_cell.length_b   1.000
_cell.length_c   1.000
_cell.angle_alpha   90.00
_cell.angle_beta   90.00
_cell.angle_gamma   90.00
#
_symmetry.space_group_name_H-M   'P 1'
#
loop_
_entity.id
_entity.type
_entity.pdbx_description
1 polymer ?
#
loop_
_entity_poly.entity_id
_entity_poly.type
_entity_poly.pdbx_seq_one_letter_code
_entity_poly.pdbx_strand_id
1 'polypeptide(L)'
;DKPIQDVVIEITDGGVDYSFECIGNVDVMRAALECCHKGWGESVIIGVAPAGAEIKTRPFQLVTGRVWRGSAFGGVKGRSELPGIISQYMKGEFALSDFITHTMPLEEINTAFDLMHEGKSIRSVIHY
;
A
#
# COMPACT_ATOMS: atom_id res chain seq x y z
N ASP A 1 -7.25 -24.52 -1.74
CA ASP A 1 -7.33 -23.13 -2.23
C ASP A 1 -5.98 -22.77 -2.87
N LYS A 2 -6.04 -22.14 -4.03
CA LYS A 2 -4.85 -21.74 -4.79
C LYS A 2 -4.25 -20.48 -4.17
N PRO A 3 -2.90 -20.36 -4.04
CA PRO A 3 -2.26 -19.13 -3.59
C PRO A 3 -2.65 -17.92 -4.45
N ILE A 4 -2.87 -16.76 -3.84
CA ILE A 4 -3.36 -15.56 -4.54
C ILE A 4 -2.44 -15.12 -5.69
N GLN A 5 -1.12 -15.23 -5.50
CA GLN A 5 -0.16 -14.87 -6.54
C GLN A 5 -0.30 -15.74 -7.79
N ASP A 6 -0.63 -17.03 -7.63
CA ASP A 6 -0.83 -17.94 -8.77
C ASP A 6 -2.11 -17.61 -9.52
N VAL A 7 -3.17 -17.19 -8.80
CA VAL A 7 -4.42 -16.73 -9.41
C VAL A 7 -4.17 -15.46 -10.20
N VAL A 8 -3.43 -14.49 -9.63
CA VAL A 8 -3.10 -13.24 -10.33
C VAL A 8 -2.29 -13.51 -11.60
N ILE A 9 -1.27 -14.39 -11.53
CA ILE A 9 -0.47 -14.76 -12.71
C ILE A 9 -1.34 -15.36 -13.81
N GLU A 10 -2.32 -16.19 -13.46
CA GLU A 10 -3.22 -16.78 -14.47
C GLU A 10 -4.12 -15.75 -15.16
N ILE A 11 -4.77 -14.87 -14.39
CA ILE A 11 -5.69 -13.87 -14.96
C ILE A 11 -4.97 -12.77 -15.74
N THR A 12 -3.66 -12.58 -15.50
CA THR A 12 -2.85 -11.57 -16.19
C THR A 12 -1.91 -12.15 -17.26
N ASP A 13 -2.02 -13.46 -17.50
CA ASP A 13 -1.18 -14.16 -18.49
C ASP A 13 0.34 -13.91 -18.29
N GLY A 14 0.82 -14.13 -17.06
CA GLY A 14 2.25 -14.06 -16.75
C GLY A 14 2.67 -13.18 -15.59
N GLY A 15 1.75 -12.42 -15.04
CA GLY A 15 1.95 -11.54 -13.89
C GLY A 15 1.68 -10.06 -14.20
N VAL A 16 1.62 -9.26 -13.13
CA VAL A 16 1.36 -7.82 -13.23
C VAL A 16 2.66 -7.04 -13.44
N ASP A 17 2.60 -5.87 -14.09
CA ASP A 17 3.73 -4.96 -14.20
C ASP A 17 4.05 -4.32 -12.85
N TYR A 18 3.01 -3.95 -12.07
CA TYR A 18 3.13 -3.34 -10.76
C TYR A 18 2.21 -3.99 -9.75
N SER A 19 2.71 -4.18 -8.53
CA SER A 19 1.93 -4.54 -7.36
C SER A 19 2.21 -3.59 -6.21
N PHE A 20 1.19 -3.33 -5.36
CA PHE A 20 1.31 -2.41 -4.23
C PHE A 20 0.86 -3.13 -2.96
N GLU A 21 1.77 -3.27 -2.00
CA GLU A 21 1.45 -3.80 -0.68
C GLU A 21 1.25 -2.64 0.28
N CYS A 22 0.02 -2.50 0.82
CA CYS A 22 -0.40 -1.36 1.63
C CYS A 22 -0.86 -1.76 3.04
N ILE A 23 -0.69 -3.02 3.43
CA ILE A 23 -1.20 -3.58 4.69
C ILE A 23 -0.08 -3.63 5.76
N GLY A 24 1.15 -3.93 5.34
CA GLY A 24 2.27 -4.20 6.23
C GLY A 24 2.36 -5.67 6.66
N ASN A 25 1.90 -6.59 5.83
CA ASN A 25 1.97 -8.03 6.09
C ASN A 25 3.07 -8.68 5.25
N VAL A 26 4.03 -9.34 5.91
CA VAL A 26 5.21 -9.92 5.25
C VAL A 26 4.88 -11.04 4.25
N ASP A 27 3.83 -11.81 4.48
CA ASP A 27 3.39 -12.84 3.56
C ASP A 27 2.70 -12.22 2.33
N VAL A 28 1.95 -11.13 2.52
CA VAL A 28 1.35 -10.35 1.43
C VAL A 28 2.44 -9.63 0.63
N MET A 29 3.48 -9.08 1.28
CA MET A 29 4.64 -8.51 0.59
C MET A 29 5.31 -9.51 -0.34
N ARG A 30 5.46 -10.75 0.12
CA ARG A 30 6.00 -11.83 -0.68
C ARG A 30 5.07 -12.19 -1.86
N ALA A 31 3.79 -12.39 -1.60
CA ALA A 31 2.82 -12.69 -2.64
C ALA A 31 2.74 -11.60 -3.71
N ALA A 32 2.82 -10.32 -3.28
CA ALA A 32 2.85 -9.16 -4.16
C ALA A 32 4.08 -9.16 -5.09
N LEU A 33 5.26 -9.53 -4.60
CA LEU A 33 6.43 -9.72 -5.47
C LEU A 33 6.23 -10.89 -6.43
N GLU A 34 5.79 -12.04 -5.90
CA GLU A 34 5.72 -13.30 -6.65
C GLU A 34 4.64 -13.26 -7.75
N CYS A 35 3.63 -12.39 -7.64
CA CYS A 35 2.62 -12.18 -8.70
C CYS A 35 3.06 -11.22 -9.81
N CYS A 36 4.19 -10.52 -9.65
CA CYS A 36 4.72 -9.64 -10.69
C CYS A 36 5.29 -10.42 -11.87
N HIS A 37 5.27 -9.80 -13.05
CA HIS A 37 5.82 -10.37 -14.27
C HIS A 37 7.34 -10.59 -14.15
N LYS A 38 7.83 -11.71 -14.67
CA LYS A 38 9.27 -11.95 -14.80
C LYS A 38 9.87 -10.99 -15.83
N GLY A 39 11.05 -10.48 -15.51
CA GLY A 39 11.81 -9.60 -16.41
C GLY A 39 11.72 -8.12 -16.07
N TRP A 40 10.54 -7.62 -15.64
CA TRP A 40 10.36 -6.18 -15.38
C TRP A 40 9.37 -5.84 -14.27
N GLY A 41 8.60 -6.80 -13.74
CA GLY A 41 7.57 -6.51 -12.75
C GLY A 41 8.14 -5.94 -11.45
N GLU A 42 7.48 -4.91 -10.92
CA GLU A 42 7.90 -4.19 -9.72
C GLU A 42 6.84 -4.28 -8.62
N SER A 43 7.26 -4.69 -7.43
CA SER A 43 6.42 -4.72 -6.23
C SER A 43 6.82 -3.59 -5.30
N VAL A 44 5.89 -2.69 -5.01
CA VAL A 44 6.09 -1.52 -4.14
C VAL A 44 5.53 -1.82 -2.75
N ILE A 45 6.41 -1.77 -1.74
CA ILE A 45 6.05 -1.93 -0.33
C ILE A 45 5.76 -0.54 0.26
N ILE A 46 4.52 -0.34 0.67
CA ILE A 46 4.00 0.89 1.29
C ILE A 46 3.60 0.59 2.74
N GLY A 47 3.05 -0.58 2.99
CA GLY A 47 2.60 -1.02 4.31
C GLY A 47 3.77 -1.14 5.30
N VAL A 48 3.50 -0.83 6.56
CA VAL A 48 4.50 -0.89 7.64
C VAL A 48 4.30 -2.17 8.44
N ALA A 49 5.24 -3.09 8.33
CA ALA A 49 5.24 -4.32 9.11
C ALA A 49 5.64 -4.05 10.57
N PRO A 50 5.27 -4.95 11.52
CA PRO A 50 5.71 -4.86 12.90
C PRO A 50 7.24 -4.82 13.02
N ALA A 51 7.74 -4.14 14.06
CA ALA A 51 9.18 -4.07 14.32
C ALA A 51 9.79 -5.48 14.46
N GLY A 52 10.91 -5.72 13.79
CA GLY A 52 11.60 -7.01 13.76
C GLY A 52 11.03 -8.04 12.78
N ALA A 53 9.95 -7.72 12.08
CA ALA A 53 9.46 -8.59 11.01
C ALA A 53 10.43 -8.56 9.81
N GLU A 54 10.63 -9.72 9.19
CA GLU A 54 11.50 -9.88 8.04
C GLU A 54 10.70 -10.40 6.83
N ILE A 55 10.95 -9.81 5.66
CA ILE A 55 10.45 -10.35 4.40
C ILE A 55 11.44 -11.35 3.83
N LYS A 56 10.93 -12.41 3.21
CA LYS A 56 11.77 -13.43 2.56
C LYS A 56 11.12 -13.96 1.29
N THR A 57 11.93 -14.20 0.28
CA THR A 57 11.52 -14.88 -0.94
C THR A 57 12.65 -15.76 -1.45
N ARG A 58 12.37 -16.62 -2.43
CA ARG A 58 13.40 -17.39 -3.09
C ARG A 58 14.25 -16.45 -3.97
N PRO A 59 15.59 -16.53 -3.93
CA PRO A 59 16.46 -15.65 -4.74
C PRO A 59 16.12 -15.64 -6.23
N PHE A 60 15.60 -16.75 -6.75
CA PHE A 60 15.20 -16.89 -8.15
C PHE A 60 14.08 -15.91 -8.54
N GLN A 61 13.27 -15.46 -7.61
CA GLN A 61 12.24 -14.44 -7.87
C GLN A 61 12.86 -13.10 -8.27
N LEU A 62 14.00 -12.73 -7.68
CA LEU A 62 14.72 -11.51 -8.01
C LEU A 62 15.67 -11.68 -9.19
N VAL A 63 16.36 -12.83 -9.29
CA VAL A 63 17.23 -13.14 -10.44
C VAL A 63 16.46 -13.11 -11.76
N THR A 64 15.18 -13.45 -11.74
CA THR A 64 14.32 -13.39 -12.93
C THR A 64 13.82 -11.98 -13.28
N GLY A 65 14.38 -10.93 -12.67
CA GLY A 65 14.16 -9.54 -13.06
C GLY A 65 13.05 -8.80 -12.32
N ARG A 66 12.41 -9.44 -11.32
CA ARG A 66 11.46 -8.73 -10.46
C ARG A 66 12.16 -7.76 -9.53
N VAL A 67 11.50 -6.69 -9.18
CA VAL A 67 12.03 -5.66 -8.28
C VAL A 67 11.16 -5.54 -7.04
N TRP A 68 11.77 -5.52 -5.85
CA TRP A 68 11.15 -4.99 -4.64
C TRP A 68 11.60 -3.56 -4.41
N ARG A 69 10.65 -2.67 -4.24
CA ARG A 69 10.91 -1.26 -3.94
C ARG A 69 10.15 -0.83 -2.68
N GLY A 70 10.82 -0.07 -1.82
CA GLY A 70 10.16 0.64 -0.72
C GLY A 70 9.59 1.97 -1.17
N SER A 71 8.57 2.46 -0.47
CA SER A 71 7.97 3.78 -0.66
C SER A 71 7.86 4.51 0.68
N ALA A 72 8.80 5.40 0.96
CA ALA A 72 8.73 6.28 2.13
C ALA A 72 8.00 7.56 1.73
N PHE A 73 6.83 7.83 2.34
CA PHE A 73 5.97 8.97 2.00
C PHE A 73 5.67 9.11 0.49
N GLY A 74 5.48 8.01 -0.23
CA GLY A 74 5.30 8.02 -1.67
C GLY A 74 6.54 8.46 -2.45
N GLY A 75 7.74 8.47 -1.84
CA GLY A 75 8.97 9.01 -2.43
C GLY A 75 9.05 10.54 -2.44
N VAL A 76 8.11 11.22 -1.78
CA VAL A 76 8.00 12.69 -1.77
C VAL A 76 9.09 13.33 -0.91
N LYS A 77 9.75 14.34 -1.45
CA LYS A 77 10.63 15.25 -0.70
C LYS A 77 9.76 16.28 0.03
N GLY A 78 9.31 15.97 1.25
CA GLY A 78 8.24 16.67 1.95
C GLY A 78 8.35 18.21 1.93
N ARG A 79 9.55 18.79 2.19
CA ARG A 79 9.72 20.24 2.23
C ARG A 79 9.56 20.93 0.87
N SER A 80 10.02 20.30 -0.21
CA SER A 80 10.01 20.91 -1.55
C SER A 80 8.78 20.54 -2.38
N GLU A 81 8.21 19.35 -2.18
CA GLU A 81 7.17 18.79 -3.04
C GLU A 81 5.77 18.85 -2.44
N LEU A 82 5.65 18.80 -1.10
CA LEU A 82 4.34 18.87 -0.43
C LEU A 82 3.52 20.14 -0.79
N PRO A 83 4.12 21.35 -0.88
CA PRO A 83 3.38 22.53 -1.33
C PRO A 83 2.78 22.37 -2.72
N GLY A 84 3.48 21.67 -3.64
CA GLY A 84 2.98 21.36 -4.97
C GLY A 84 1.77 20.43 -4.93
N ILE A 85 1.81 19.38 -4.11
CA ILE A 85 0.70 18.45 -3.91
C ILE A 85 -0.53 19.17 -3.34
N ILE A 86 -0.33 20.05 -2.35
CA ILE A 86 -1.41 20.87 -1.80
C ILE A 86 -2.01 21.78 -2.90
N SER A 87 -1.18 22.39 -3.74
CA SER A 87 -1.66 23.20 -4.84
C SER A 87 -2.51 22.40 -5.84
N GLN A 88 -2.12 21.19 -6.17
CA GLN A 88 -2.90 20.27 -7.01
C GLN A 88 -4.26 19.94 -6.38
N TYR A 89 -4.29 19.63 -5.08
CA TYR A 89 -5.53 19.42 -4.36
C TYR A 89 -6.44 20.65 -4.41
N MET A 90 -5.88 21.85 -4.15
CA MET A 90 -6.63 23.10 -4.19
C MET A 90 -7.18 23.44 -5.59
N LYS A 91 -6.59 22.92 -6.64
CA LYS A 91 -7.09 23.03 -8.02
C LYS A 91 -8.12 21.95 -8.37
N GLY A 92 -8.39 21.01 -7.47
CA GLY A 92 -9.31 19.90 -7.71
C GLY A 92 -8.76 18.79 -8.62
N GLU A 93 -7.44 18.70 -8.77
CA GLU A 93 -6.82 17.65 -9.60
C GLU A 93 -6.96 16.26 -8.96
N PHE A 94 -7.20 16.18 -7.66
CA PHE A 94 -7.61 14.97 -6.94
C PHE A 94 -8.44 15.31 -5.70
N ALA A 95 -9.27 14.37 -5.24
CA ALA A 95 -10.15 14.53 -4.09
C ALA A 95 -9.57 13.79 -2.87
N LEU A 96 -9.37 14.51 -1.75
CA LEU A 96 -9.03 13.89 -0.46
C LEU A 96 -10.28 13.48 0.33
N SER A 97 -11.43 14.15 0.09
CA SER A 97 -12.68 13.85 0.74
C SER A 97 -13.13 12.40 0.60
N ASP A 98 -12.83 11.76 -0.52
CA ASP A 98 -13.23 10.38 -0.82
C ASP A 98 -12.54 9.36 0.10
N PHE A 99 -11.43 9.75 0.72
CA PHE A 99 -10.71 8.91 1.69
C PHE A 99 -11.22 9.09 3.13
N ILE A 100 -11.99 10.15 3.42
CA ILE A 100 -12.54 10.41 4.75
C ILE A 100 -13.86 9.66 4.88
N THR A 101 -13.80 8.50 5.52
CA THR A 101 -14.98 7.62 5.69
C THR A 101 -15.77 7.94 6.95
N HIS A 102 -15.12 8.52 7.95
CA HIS A 102 -15.74 8.84 9.24
C HIS A 102 -15.22 10.18 9.77
N THR A 103 -16.12 10.94 10.38
CA THR A 103 -15.79 12.17 11.11
C THR A 103 -16.49 12.12 12.46
N MET A 104 -15.76 12.34 13.55
CA MET A 104 -16.30 12.22 14.90
C MET A 104 -15.59 13.15 15.89
N PRO A 105 -16.19 13.48 17.02
CA PRO A 105 -15.56 14.28 18.06
C PRO A 105 -14.48 13.48 18.82
N LEU A 106 -13.66 14.20 19.61
CA LEU A 106 -12.55 13.60 20.36
C LEU A 106 -13.00 12.51 21.34
N GLU A 107 -14.18 12.65 21.92
CA GLU A 107 -14.75 11.68 22.86
C GLU A 107 -14.95 10.28 22.24
N GLU A 108 -15.08 10.23 20.92
CA GLU A 108 -15.30 8.99 20.16
C GLU A 108 -13.99 8.40 19.56
N ILE A 109 -12.81 8.90 19.97
CA ILE A 109 -11.52 8.46 19.39
C ILE A 109 -11.30 6.95 19.47
N ASN A 110 -11.77 6.29 20.54
CA ASN A 110 -11.67 4.84 20.67
C ASN A 110 -12.49 4.10 19.60
N THR A 111 -13.68 4.64 19.27
CA THR A 111 -14.52 4.12 18.17
C THR A 111 -13.79 4.24 16.83
N ALA A 112 -13.02 5.31 16.61
CA ALA A 112 -12.20 5.46 15.41
C ALA A 112 -11.14 4.36 15.28
N PHE A 113 -10.49 4.00 16.40
CA PHE A 113 -9.53 2.89 16.43
C PHE A 113 -10.20 1.53 16.21
N ASP A 114 -11.36 1.30 16.79
CA ASP A 114 -12.12 0.06 16.59
C ASP A 114 -12.51 -0.11 15.12
N LEU A 115 -13.04 0.92 14.47
CA LEU A 115 -13.36 0.93 13.05
C LEU A 115 -12.14 0.66 12.16
N MET A 116 -10.97 1.19 12.55
CA MET A 116 -9.72 0.93 11.85
C MET A 116 -9.31 -0.54 11.98
N HIS A 117 -9.36 -1.12 13.18
CA HIS A 117 -9.03 -2.52 13.43
C HIS A 117 -9.99 -3.48 12.72
N GLU A 118 -11.26 -3.11 12.60
CA GLU A 118 -12.29 -3.88 11.88
C GLU A 118 -12.19 -3.72 10.35
N GLY A 119 -11.28 -2.87 9.84
CA GLY A 119 -11.15 -2.59 8.41
C GLY A 119 -12.34 -1.82 7.81
N LYS A 120 -13.13 -1.14 8.65
CA LYS A 120 -14.31 -0.36 8.23
C LYS A 120 -14.01 1.11 7.95
N SER A 121 -12.82 1.59 8.30
CA SER A 121 -12.39 2.96 8.07
C SER A 121 -11.16 3.03 7.18
N ILE A 122 -11.21 3.86 6.14
CA ILE A 122 -10.04 4.26 5.37
C ILE A 122 -9.32 5.38 6.13
N ARG A 123 -10.09 6.41 6.51
CA ARG A 123 -9.60 7.55 7.29
C ARG A 123 -10.71 8.04 8.22
N SER A 124 -10.44 8.03 9.51
CA SER A 124 -11.25 8.72 10.50
C SER A 124 -10.64 10.08 10.83
N VAL A 125 -11.42 11.14 10.76
CA VAL A 125 -11.01 12.50 11.12
C VAL A 125 -11.66 12.88 12.44
N ILE A 126 -10.83 13.28 13.40
CA ILE A 126 -11.29 13.79 14.70
C ILE A 126 -11.34 15.31 14.64
N HIS A 127 -12.46 15.89 15.05
CA HIS A 127 -12.62 17.34 15.18
C HIS A 127 -12.77 17.75 16.63
N TYR A 128 -12.30 18.94 16.94
CA TYR A 128 -12.30 19.56 18.28
C TYR A 128 -13.36 20.63 18.38
#